data_41d73c9bfc5ed23d14ed13b95626b1af
#
_entry.id   41d73c9bfc5ed23d14ed13b95626b1af
#
_cell.length_a   1.000
_cell.length_b   1.000
_cell.length_c   1.000
_cell.angle_alpha   90.00
_cell.angle_beta   90.00
_cell.angle_gamma   90.00
#
_symmetry.space_group_name_H-M   'P 1'
#
loop_
_entity.id
_entity.type
_entity.pdbx_description
1 polymer ?
#
loop_
_entity_poly.entity_id
_entity_poly.type
_entity_poly.pdbx_seq_one_letter_code
_entity_poly.pdbx_strand_id
1 'polypeptide(L)'
;MFFRPSPNPFFKFRILLLRMFGADVDWSAHPYPKCRIWAPWNLKMGPNSCLANYVDCYNPARIELGNLAIVSQYSYLCSASHDYNHPEFTHFSKPITIESCAWIAARAYIGPGVTISLGAVVGANACVYKSVPPWAVVGGNPARLIGHRKVHK
;
A
#
# COMPACT_ATOMS: atom_id res chain seq x y z
N MET A 1 -7.24 -19.37 -0.43
CA MET A 1 -8.67 -19.61 -0.64
C MET A 1 -9.54 -19.22 0.56
N PHE A 2 -9.08 -19.35 1.81
CA PHE A 2 -9.84 -19.03 3.03
C PHE A 2 -9.78 -17.55 3.46
N PHE A 3 -8.87 -16.76 2.93
CA PHE A 3 -8.67 -15.36 3.30
C PHE A 3 -9.87 -14.48 2.91
N ARG A 4 -10.24 -14.48 1.64
CA ARG A 4 -11.27 -13.59 1.08
C ARG A 4 -12.71 -13.86 1.57
N PRO A 5 -13.15 -15.10 1.81
CA PRO A 5 -14.48 -15.37 2.34
C PRO A 5 -14.61 -15.17 3.86
N SER A 6 -13.51 -14.87 4.57
CA SER A 6 -13.55 -14.72 6.02
C SER A 6 -14.34 -13.48 6.46
N PRO A 7 -15.12 -13.52 7.57
CA PRO A 7 -15.84 -12.37 8.10
C PRO A 7 -14.92 -11.21 8.48
N ASN A 8 -15.43 -9.97 8.41
CA ASN A 8 -14.65 -8.76 8.72
C ASN A 8 -13.88 -8.83 10.04
N PRO A 9 -14.46 -9.23 11.20
CA PRO A 9 -13.74 -9.17 12.47
C PRO A 9 -12.60 -10.20 12.61
N PHE A 10 -12.43 -11.11 11.66
CA PHE A 10 -11.42 -12.18 11.74
C PHE A 10 -10.01 -11.72 11.28
N PHE A 11 -9.56 -10.54 11.72
CA PHE A 11 -8.23 -10.03 11.37
C PHE A 11 -7.10 -10.97 11.79
N LYS A 12 -7.10 -11.46 13.03
CA LYS A 12 -6.06 -12.38 13.54
C LYS A 12 -5.95 -13.65 12.70
N PHE A 13 -7.07 -14.21 12.24
CA PHE A 13 -7.06 -15.36 11.34
C PHE A 13 -6.38 -15.03 10.00
N ARG A 14 -6.70 -13.89 9.42
CA ARG A 14 -6.06 -13.45 8.17
C ARG A 14 -4.57 -13.16 8.34
N ILE A 15 -4.19 -12.57 9.47
CA ILE A 15 -2.78 -12.35 9.82
C ILE A 15 -2.05 -13.69 9.92
N LEU A 16 -2.62 -14.67 10.63
CA LEU A 16 -2.04 -16.00 10.71
C LEU A 16 -1.82 -16.62 9.33
N LEU A 17 -2.84 -16.58 8.47
CA LEU A 17 -2.70 -17.08 7.09
C LEU A 17 -1.58 -16.36 6.33
N LEU A 18 -1.53 -15.02 6.38
CA LEU A 18 -0.48 -14.26 5.70
C LEU A 18 0.92 -14.64 6.20
N ARG A 19 1.08 -14.78 7.52
CA ARG A 19 2.35 -15.20 8.14
C ARG A 19 2.77 -16.62 7.75
N MET A 20 1.82 -17.55 7.64
CA MET A 20 2.08 -18.91 7.14
C MET A 20 2.62 -18.91 5.69
N PHE A 21 2.27 -17.89 4.90
CA PHE A 21 2.80 -17.69 3.55
C PHE A 21 3.96 -16.66 3.49
N GLY A 22 4.64 -16.44 4.63
CA GLY A 22 5.89 -15.67 4.69
C GLY A 22 5.75 -14.15 4.85
N ALA A 23 4.53 -13.61 5.06
CA ALA A 23 4.36 -12.19 5.32
C ALA A 23 4.84 -11.81 6.73
N ASP A 24 5.42 -10.62 6.87
CA ASP A 24 5.77 -10.00 8.15
C ASP A 24 4.64 -9.03 8.54
N VAL A 25 3.65 -9.52 9.26
CA VAL A 25 2.44 -8.74 9.63
C VAL A 25 2.30 -8.69 11.14
N ASP A 26 2.21 -7.47 11.68
CA ASP A 26 1.94 -7.26 13.11
C ASP A 26 0.54 -7.75 13.49
N TRP A 27 0.39 -8.26 14.74
CA TRP A 27 -0.88 -8.81 15.23
C TRP A 27 -1.99 -7.77 15.43
N SER A 28 -1.65 -6.49 15.47
CA SER A 28 -2.60 -5.37 15.51
C SER A 28 -2.96 -4.81 14.13
N ALA A 29 -2.36 -5.31 13.06
CA ALA A 29 -2.66 -4.87 11.70
C ALA A 29 -4.07 -5.28 11.24
N HIS A 30 -4.60 -4.58 10.25
CA HIS A 30 -5.95 -4.77 9.73
C HIS A 30 -5.95 -5.09 8.23
N PRO A 31 -5.56 -6.31 7.80
CA PRO A 31 -5.79 -6.75 6.43
C PRO A 31 -7.27 -7.12 6.26
N TYR A 32 -8.02 -6.34 5.48
CA TYR A 32 -9.44 -6.60 5.23
C TYR A 32 -9.66 -7.80 4.29
N PRO A 33 -10.79 -8.52 4.38
CA PRO A 33 -10.94 -9.81 3.68
C PRO A 33 -10.92 -9.71 2.17
N LYS A 34 -11.39 -8.60 1.60
CA LYS A 34 -11.48 -8.46 0.13
C LYS A 34 -10.25 -7.81 -0.50
N CYS A 35 -9.19 -7.49 0.25
CA CYS A 35 -7.94 -7.09 -0.36
C CYS A 35 -7.30 -8.26 -1.11
N ARG A 36 -6.57 -7.97 -2.18
CA ARG A 36 -5.79 -8.92 -2.96
C ARG A 36 -4.31 -8.70 -2.69
N ILE A 37 -3.63 -9.73 -2.23
CA ILE A 37 -2.18 -9.72 -1.99
C ILE A 37 -1.59 -10.79 -2.89
N TRP A 38 -0.73 -10.38 -3.82
CA TRP A 38 -0.18 -11.28 -4.83
C TRP A 38 0.92 -12.17 -4.26
N ALA A 39 1.85 -11.60 -3.48
CA ALA A 39 3.00 -12.29 -2.89
C ALA A 39 3.09 -12.00 -1.39
N PRO A 40 2.44 -12.81 -0.52
CA PRO A 40 2.48 -12.58 0.93
C PRO A 40 3.89 -12.43 1.50
N TRP A 41 4.86 -13.21 1.01
CA TRP A 41 6.28 -13.17 1.44
C TRP A 41 6.99 -11.84 1.15
N ASN A 42 6.43 -11.01 0.26
CA ASN A 42 6.89 -9.66 -0.05
C ASN A 42 6.05 -8.57 0.63
N LEU A 43 5.25 -8.91 1.65
CA LEU A 43 4.43 -7.95 2.38
C LEU A 43 4.92 -7.79 3.82
N LYS A 44 5.10 -6.52 4.23
CA LYS A 44 5.24 -6.14 5.63
C LYS A 44 4.13 -5.18 6.04
N MET A 45 3.52 -5.44 7.18
CA MET A 45 2.51 -4.56 7.78
C MET A 45 2.87 -4.31 9.25
N GLY A 46 3.19 -3.05 9.57
CA GLY A 46 3.48 -2.61 10.94
C GLY A 46 2.23 -2.50 11.81
N PRO A 47 2.41 -2.19 13.10
CA PRO A 47 1.32 -2.06 14.07
C PRO A 47 0.20 -1.13 13.60
N ASN A 48 -1.05 -1.56 13.79
CA ASN A 48 -2.27 -0.80 13.45
C ASN A 48 -2.35 -0.32 11.99
N SER A 49 -1.52 -0.87 11.09
CA SER A 49 -1.62 -0.56 9.66
C SER A 49 -2.82 -1.25 9.03
N CYS A 50 -3.31 -0.70 7.91
CA CYS A 50 -4.55 -1.15 7.29
C CYS A 50 -4.42 -1.29 5.77
N LEU A 51 -4.83 -2.45 5.26
CA LEU A 51 -5.17 -2.66 3.84
C LEU A 51 -6.69 -2.86 3.76
N ALA A 52 -7.41 -1.85 3.27
CA ALA A 52 -8.86 -1.87 3.19
C ALA A 52 -9.40 -2.86 2.13
N ASN A 53 -10.70 -3.07 2.11
CA ASN A 53 -11.36 -3.92 1.11
C ASN A 53 -11.04 -3.46 -0.31
N TYR A 54 -10.82 -4.42 -1.21
CA TYR A 54 -10.55 -4.21 -2.64
C TYR A 54 -9.24 -3.46 -2.94
N VAL A 55 -8.37 -3.28 -1.95
CA VAL A 55 -6.99 -2.88 -2.24
C VAL A 55 -6.35 -3.99 -3.05
N ASP A 56 -5.70 -3.61 -4.14
CA ASP A 56 -4.89 -4.50 -4.95
C ASP A 56 -3.41 -4.27 -4.61
N CYS A 57 -2.81 -5.22 -3.91
CA CYS A 57 -1.41 -5.23 -3.53
C CYS A 57 -0.66 -6.16 -4.48
N TYR A 58 -0.28 -5.63 -5.66
CA TYR A 58 0.56 -6.33 -6.63
C TYR A 58 2.03 -6.08 -6.28
N ASN A 59 2.60 -7.04 -5.56
CA ASN A 59 3.88 -6.91 -4.89
C ASN A 59 4.95 -7.94 -5.32
N PRO A 60 5.33 -8.00 -6.61
CA PRO A 60 6.51 -8.76 -7.03
C PRO A 60 7.79 -8.30 -6.32
N ALA A 61 7.95 -6.99 -6.07
CA ALA A 61 8.91 -6.46 -5.10
C ALA A 61 8.22 -6.14 -3.77
N ARG A 62 9.01 -5.99 -2.71
CA ARG A 62 8.52 -5.77 -1.35
C ARG A 62 7.63 -4.53 -1.22
N ILE A 63 6.52 -4.65 -0.52
CA ILE A 63 5.67 -3.54 -0.09
C ILE A 63 5.63 -3.51 1.43
N GLU A 64 5.98 -2.35 2.01
CA GLU A 64 6.00 -2.14 3.45
C GLU A 64 5.03 -1.04 3.87
N LEU A 65 4.24 -1.35 4.91
CA LEU A 65 3.38 -0.39 5.61
C LEU A 65 3.93 -0.17 7.02
N GLY A 66 4.23 1.08 7.36
CA GLY A 66 4.64 1.49 8.70
C GLY A 66 3.48 1.48 9.70
N ASN A 67 3.78 1.87 10.94
CA ASN A 67 2.79 1.97 12.00
C ASN A 67 1.66 2.96 11.64
N LEU A 68 0.40 2.59 11.86
CA LEU A 68 -0.77 3.43 11.53
C LEU A 68 -0.87 3.85 10.05
N ALA A 69 -0.14 3.21 9.15
CA ALA A 69 -0.27 3.47 7.72
C ALA A 69 -1.59 2.91 7.19
N ILE A 70 -2.33 3.70 6.42
CA ILE A 70 -3.66 3.34 5.93
C ILE A 70 -3.68 3.37 4.42
N VAL A 71 -4.13 2.26 3.81
CA VAL A 71 -4.45 2.18 2.38
C VAL A 71 -5.95 1.94 2.24
N SER A 72 -6.64 2.95 1.72
CA SER A 72 -8.09 2.92 1.56
C SER A 72 -8.52 2.06 0.36
N GLN A 73 -9.81 1.76 0.33
CA GLN A 73 -10.42 0.83 -0.62
C GLN A 73 -10.18 1.18 -2.08
N TYR A 74 -10.07 0.14 -2.90
CA TYR A 74 -9.83 0.20 -4.35
C TYR A 74 -8.50 0.82 -4.77
N SER A 75 -7.60 1.12 -3.84
CA SER A 75 -6.26 1.59 -4.19
C SER A 75 -5.42 0.47 -4.78
N TYR A 76 -4.50 0.82 -5.67
CA TYR A 76 -3.60 -0.12 -6.31
C TYR A 76 -2.15 0.20 -5.94
N LEU A 77 -1.51 -0.72 -5.23
CA LEU A 77 -0.09 -0.69 -4.92
C LEU A 77 0.62 -1.59 -5.94
N CYS A 78 1.34 -1.00 -6.87
CA CYS A 78 1.95 -1.71 -8.00
C CYS A 78 3.48 -1.59 -7.95
N SER A 79 4.14 -2.62 -7.42
CA SER A 79 5.60 -2.60 -7.28
C SER A 79 6.37 -3.04 -8.54
N ALA A 80 5.68 -3.29 -9.65
CA ALA A 80 6.30 -3.72 -10.91
C ALA A 80 5.74 -2.98 -12.12
N SER A 81 6.54 -2.91 -13.18
CA SER A 81 6.18 -2.32 -14.46
C SER A 81 7.07 -2.88 -15.58
N HIS A 82 6.91 -2.36 -16.78
CA HIS A 82 7.76 -2.63 -17.94
C HIS A 82 8.52 -1.37 -18.35
N ASP A 83 9.75 -1.54 -18.79
CA ASP A 83 10.50 -0.47 -19.45
C ASP A 83 9.99 -0.35 -20.89
N TYR A 84 9.12 0.63 -21.14
CA TYR A 84 8.52 0.86 -22.45
C TYR A 84 9.50 1.44 -23.49
N ASN A 85 10.69 1.87 -23.06
CA ASN A 85 11.77 2.30 -23.96
C ASN A 85 12.66 1.13 -24.40
N HIS A 86 12.57 -0.01 -23.72
CA HIS A 86 13.28 -1.21 -24.12
C HIS A 86 12.46 -1.97 -25.18
N PRO A 87 13.07 -2.42 -26.32
CA PRO A 87 12.33 -3.07 -27.41
C PRO A 87 11.58 -4.33 -27.00
N GLU A 88 12.03 -5.04 -25.96
CA GLU A 88 11.41 -6.25 -25.41
C GLU A 88 10.48 -5.96 -24.23
N PHE A 89 10.16 -4.71 -23.90
CA PHE A 89 9.38 -4.30 -22.74
C PHE A 89 9.83 -4.99 -21.45
N THR A 90 11.14 -4.95 -21.19
CA THR A 90 11.75 -5.65 -20.06
C THR A 90 11.03 -5.34 -18.75
N HIS A 91 10.62 -6.39 -18.05
CA HIS A 91 9.94 -6.26 -16.77
C HIS A 91 10.92 -5.80 -15.68
N PHE A 92 10.49 -4.90 -14.81
CA PHE A 92 11.20 -4.52 -13.61
C PHE A 92 10.28 -4.42 -12.41
N SER A 93 10.86 -4.56 -11.21
CA SER A 93 10.14 -4.36 -9.97
C SER A 93 10.99 -3.56 -8.98
N LYS A 94 10.34 -2.65 -8.22
CA LYS A 94 10.97 -1.82 -7.19
C LYS A 94 10.07 -1.75 -5.97
N PRO A 95 10.63 -1.78 -4.74
CA PRO A 95 9.84 -1.78 -3.52
C PRO A 95 9.01 -0.50 -3.37
N ILE A 96 7.88 -0.63 -2.68
CA ILE A 96 7.05 0.50 -2.25
C ILE A 96 7.12 0.57 -0.73
N THR A 97 7.36 1.77 -0.21
CA THR A 97 7.34 2.03 1.23
C THR A 97 6.26 3.05 1.57
N ILE A 98 5.37 2.69 2.47
CA ILE A 98 4.36 3.58 3.04
C ILE A 98 4.72 3.75 4.51
N GLU A 99 5.33 4.89 4.84
CA GLU A 99 5.84 5.14 6.19
C GLU A 99 4.71 5.36 7.21
N SER A 100 5.10 5.45 8.48
CA SER A 100 4.15 5.56 9.58
C SER A 100 3.21 6.76 9.43
N CYS A 101 1.95 6.57 9.86
CA CYS A 101 0.90 7.60 9.81
C CYS A 101 0.58 8.14 8.39
N ALA A 102 1.12 7.56 7.33
CA ALA A 102 0.76 7.94 5.98
C ALA A 102 -0.62 7.40 5.60
N TRP A 103 -1.35 8.16 4.80
CA TRP A 103 -2.68 7.79 4.33
C TRP A 103 -2.79 7.86 2.81
N ILE A 104 -3.11 6.72 2.22
CA ILE A 104 -3.47 6.61 0.82
C ILE A 104 -4.99 6.53 0.73
N ALA A 105 -5.62 7.59 0.19
CA ALA A 105 -7.06 7.65 0.03
C ALA A 105 -7.56 6.72 -1.10
N ALA A 106 -8.87 6.58 -1.20
CA ALA A 106 -9.50 5.60 -2.08
C ALA A 106 -9.11 5.74 -3.55
N ARG A 107 -8.93 4.59 -4.24
CA ARG A 107 -8.64 4.50 -5.69
C ARG A 107 -7.35 5.17 -6.13
N ALA A 108 -6.41 5.42 -5.22
CA ALA A 108 -5.11 5.92 -5.61
C ALA A 108 -4.23 4.81 -6.21
N TYR A 109 -3.39 5.18 -7.17
CA TYR A 109 -2.35 4.33 -7.73
C TYR A 109 -0.99 4.73 -7.18
N ILE A 110 -0.22 3.76 -6.70
CA ILE A 110 1.16 3.94 -6.22
C ILE A 110 2.08 3.08 -7.08
N GLY A 111 2.98 3.72 -7.81
CA GLY A 111 3.88 3.08 -8.74
C GLY A 111 5.16 2.49 -8.11
N PRO A 112 5.95 1.75 -8.91
CA PRO A 112 7.16 1.08 -8.44
C PRO A 112 8.22 2.06 -7.91
N GLY A 113 8.86 1.73 -6.80
CA GLY A 113 9.95 2.50 -6.20
C GLY A 113 9.51 3.75 -5.43
N VAL A 114 8.20 3.92 -5.21
CA VAL A 114 7.66 5.10 -4.52
C VAL A 114 7.73 4.92 -3.01
N THR A 115 8.19 5.95 -2.32
CA THR A 115 8.06 6.11 -0.86
C THR A 115 7.01 7.18 -0.55
N ILE A 116 6.00 6.82 0.22
CA ILE A 116 5.06 7.76 0.83
C ILE A 116 5.53 8.00 2.25
N SER A 117 6.17 9.16 2.47
CA SER A 117 6.88 9.39 3.72
C SER A 117 5.96 9.68 4.90
N LEU A 118 6.56 9.76 6.09
CA LEU A 118 5.90 9.93 7.39
C LEU A 118 4.74 10.94 7.33
N GLY A 119 3.56 10.53 7.72
CA GLY A 119 2.38 11.38 7.82
C GLY A 119 1.86 11.98 6.51
N ALA A 120 2.45 11.63 5.35
CA ALA A 120 1.98 12.12 4.07
C ALA A 120 0.59 11.60 3.70
N VAL A 121 -0.11 12.34 2.86
CA VAL A 121 -1.45 12.01 2.40
C VAL A 121 -1.49 11.99 0.88
N VAL A 122 -2.00 10.89 0.31
CA VAL A 122 -2.29 10.75 -1.10
C VAL A 122 -3.80 10.88 -1.30
N GLY A 123 -4.23 11.89 -2.04
CA GLY A 123 -5.65 12.15 -2.32
C GLY A 123 -6.31 11.04 -3.13
N ALA A 124 -7.63 10.97 -3.06
CA ALA A 124 -8.41 9.97 -3.81
C ALA A 124 -8.18 10.11 -5.34
N ASN A 125 -8.14 8.97 -6.04
CA ASN A 125 -7.86 8.85 -7.48
C ASN A 125 -6.51 9.44 -7.93
N ALA A 126 -5.58 9.74 -7.03
CA ALA A 126 -4.27 10.23 -7.39
C ALA A 126 -3.38 9.11 -7.99
N CYS A 127 -2.54 9.46 -8.97
CA CYS A 127 -1.52 8.57 -9.53
C CYS A 127 -0.12 9.05 -9.15
N VAL A 128 0.53 8.29 -8.27
CA VAL A 128 1.81 8.65 -7.67
C VAL A 128 2.94 7.86 -8.31
N TYR A 129 3.82 8.55 -9.02
CA TYR A 129 5.00 7.97 -9.69
C TYR A 129 6.34 8.45 -9.09
N LYS A 130 6.30 9.37 -8.13
CA LYS A 130 7.47 9.91 -7.43
C LYS A 130 7.21 9.91 -5.93
N SER A 131 8.27 9.72 -5.15
CA SER A 131 8.17 9.72 -3.69
C SER A 131 7.59 11.03 -3.15
N VAL A 132 6.79 10.90 -2.09
CA VAL A 132 6.04 12.00 -1.46
C VAL A 132 6.74 12.38 -0.16
N PRO A 133 7.14 13.65 0.04
CA PRO A 133 7.81 14.10 1.25
C PRO A 133 6.95 13.94 2.51
N PRO A 134 7.58 13.93 3.70
CA PRO A 134 6.85 13.89 4.97
C PRO A 134 5.81 15.02 5.09
N TRP A 135 4.63 14.67 5.61
CA TRP A 135 3.51 15.59 5.87
C TRP A 135 2.92 16.27 4.62
N ALA A 136 3.43 15.98 3.43
CA ALA A 136 2.86 16.51 2.19
C ALA A 136 1.50 15.91 1.89
N VAL A 137 0.61 16.70 1.29
CA VAL A 137 -0.65 16.24 0.71
C VAL A 137 -0.54 16.36 -0.79
N VAL A 138 -0.68 15.25 -1.50
CA VAL A 138 -0.59 15.19 -2.97
C VAL A 138 -1.90 14.72 -3.58
N GLY A 139 -2.19 15.16 -4.79
CA GLY A 139 -3.39 14.75 -5.51
C GLY A 139 -3.24 14.91 -7.02
N GLY A 140 -4.17 14.31 -7.77
CA GLY A 140 -4.21 14.39 -9.23
C GLY A 140 -3.47 13.27 -9.97
N ASN A 141 -3.52 13.30 -11.31
CA ASN A 141 -2.83 12.38 -12.21
C ASN A 141 -2.08 13.18 -13.30
N PRO A 142 -0.74 13.22 -13.28
CA PRO A 142 0.14 12.72 -12.23
C PRO A 142 0.00 13.53 -10.94
N ALA A 143 0.23 12.90 -9.78
CA ALA A 143 0.08 13.55 -8.48
C ALA A 143 1.04 14.74 -8.31
N ARG A 144 0.52 15.82 -7.74
CA ARG A 144 1.24 17.06 -7.43
C ARG A 144 0.97 17.46 -5.99
N LEU A 145 1.89 18.20 -5.39
CA LEU A 145 1.71 18.81 -4.07
C LEU A 145 0.50 19.76 -4.12
N ILE A 146 -0.46 19.55 -3.23
CA ILE A 146 -1.67 20.39 -3.08
C ILE A 146 -1.77 21.02 -1.68
N GLY A 147 -0.92 20.63 -0.76
CA GLY A 147 -0.88 21.18 0.59
C GLY A 147 0.02 20.40 1.54
N HIS A 148 -0.07 20.72 2.81
CA HIS A 148 0.60 20.02 3.90
C HIS A 148 -0.38 19.64 4.98
N ARG A 149 -0.24 18.42 5.53
CA ARG A 149 -1.08 17.92 6.61
C ARG A 149 -0.80 18.68 7.89
N LYS A 150 -1.85 19.22 8.50
CA LYS A 150 -1.82 19.81 9.85
C LYS A 150 -2.45 18.81 10.82
N VAL A 151 -1.70 18.38 11.81
CA VAL A 151 -2.22 17.51 12.87
C VAL A 151 -2.80 18.41 13.95
N HIS A 152 -4.10 18.27 14.20
CA HIS A 152 -4.74 18.93 15.34
C HIS A 152 -4.41 18.13 16.61
N LYS A 153 -4.09 18.84 17.69
CA LYS A 153 -3.91 18.27 19.03
C LYS A 153 -5.26 17.97 19.66
#